data_b99fc387d12b57c4eef99a87429d73b7
#
_entry.id   b99fc387d12b57c4eef99a87429d73b7
#
_cell.length_a   1.000
_cell.length_b   1.000
_cell.length_c   1.000
_cell.angle_alpha   90.00
_cell.angle_beta   90.00
_cell.angle_gamma   90.00
#
_symmetry.space_group_name_H-M   'P 1'
#
loop_
_entity.id
_entity.type
_entity.pdbx_description
1 polymer ?
#
loop_
_entity_poly.entity_id
_entity_poly.type
_entity_poly.pdbx_seq_one_letter_code
_entity_poly.pdbx_strand_id
1 'polypeptide(L)'
;MLLAGPVARAQTPGLSPANPNQPGLASPPLPPRPAVPTAPAAGPRVLAHSRVLLLEIEDADRPLLRRYKLRPTVPDSLSALRAVRELVLGLQGDAYLTASADELRWSRDTVRVRLYVGEQFRWAYLRNGNLGDGLLTRAGYREKFFRGTPFVPADWARLQERILTEAENQGFPFATVGLDSIRLDGNAIAGRVVLKRGRAVVFDSLQIVGNTKTKKRFLTKYLQLFPGQPFSQQRVDAAAQLLRQLPYVKLRAEPEVRFALGRARVYLLLDERPSNQFDAIVGILPNANASQTGVQFTGDVTINLRNIKGGGKQVGLQWRKTDALSQLLDVQYVHPNFFGTPFEVAASFNLYKQTDAFLTLRPRVQVSYPTARAGRVSFFFEQRSSYLLYDSTTYANFTRLPENIDSQFNSYGLNYTWNSLDDLYFPHRGYLLTGQGAVGTKTISRNSSLKDEFYNGVGLRSTQYALSLRAERYFPVQKAGVLLLRLRGESLQNPQLFINDLYRLGGLNSLRGFNENQFYTSTYAVATAEFRQFIGPDSYAFLFADQAYLRRDLANPTANQPTGLGAGLSFRTPAGLFQFVYSVGRANGQGFDVKSSKIHFGLTSRF
;
A
#
# COMPACT_ATOMS: atom_id res chain seq x y z
N MET A 1 41.79 37.04 28.99
CA MET A 1 42.94 37.60 28.27
C MET A 1 42.98 36.97 26.90
N LEU A 2 42.90 37.85 25.85
CA LEU A 2 43.07 37.62 24.41
C LEU A 2 41.90 36.98 23.66
N LEU A 3 41.00 37.78 23.15
CA LEU A 3 40.90 38.56 21.89
C LEU A 3 40.43 37.68 20.71
N ALA A 4 39.13 37.78 20.44
CA ALA A 4 38.51 37.37 19.19
C ALA A 4 38.30 38.61 18.31
N GLY A 5 38.81 38.59 17.07
CA GLY A 5 38.58 39.62 16.05
C GLY A 5 37.35 39.24 15.18
N PRO A 6 36.66 40.23 14.61
CA PRO A 6 35.43 40.00 13.87
C PRO A 6 35.69 39.66 12.40
N VAL A 7 34.95 38.69 11.88
CA VAL A 7 34.89 38.37 10.44
C VAL A 7 33.83 39.27 9.78
N ALA A 8 34.29 40.02 8.77
CA ALA A 8 33.51 40.97 8.00
C ALA A 8 32.40 40.26 7.16
N ARG A 9 31.20 40.80 7.22
CA ARG A 9 30.09 40.50 6.29
C ARG A 9 30.36 41.25 4.96
N ALA A 10 30.44 40.52 3.87
CA ALA A 10 30.37 41.08 2.52
C ALA A 10 28.88 41.45 2.23
N GLN A 11 28.65 42.73 1.97
CA GLN A 11 27.39 43.26 1.47
C GLN A 11 27.33 43.05 -0.05
N THR A 12 26.24 42.45 -0.52
CA THR A 12 25.84 42.47 -1.93
C THR A 12 25.15 43.79 -2.25
N PRO A 13 25.49 44.48 -3.36
CA PRO A 13 24.80 45.71 -3.74
C PRO A 13 23.41 45.44 -4.31
N GLY A 14 22.43 46.20 -3.85
CA GLY A 14 21.07 46.18 -4.32
C GLY A 14 20.93 46.70 -5.75
N LEU A 15 20.09 46.04 -6.54
CA LEU A 15 19.63 46.52 -7.84
C LEU A 15 18.44 47.47 -7.64
N SER A 16 18.61 48.73 -8.03
CA SER A 16 17.54 49.71 -8.17
C SER A 16 16.65 49.42 -9.38
N PRO A 17 15.36 49.77 -9.36
CA PRO A 17 14.45 49.52 -10.48
C PRO A 17 14.72 50.50 -11.63
N ALA A 18 14.67 49.97 -12.84
CA ALA A 18 14.92 50.69 -14.10
C ALA A 18 13.82 51.71 -14.42
N ASN A 19 14.24 52.89 -14.86
CA ASN A 19 13.40 53.99 -15.34
C ASN A 19 12.99 53.73 -16.80
N PRO A 20 11.71 53.88 -17.21
CA PRO A 20 11.23 53.48 -18.54
C PRO A 20 11.40 54.51 -19.66
N ASN A 21 12.23 55.51 -19.54
CA ASN A 21 12.41 56.55 -20.58
C ASN A 21 13.86 56.80 -20.95
N GLN A 22 14.49 55.86 -21.67
CA GLN A 22 15.71 56.17 -22.49
C GLN A 22 15.62 55.46 -23.85
N PRO A 23 15.93 56.18 -24.97
CA PRO A 23 15.90 55.57 -26.29
C PRO A 23 17.08 54.64 -26.52
N GLY A 24 16.78 53.50 -27.18
CA GLY A 24 17.68 52.37 -27.36
C GLY A 24 19.00 52.72 -28.05
N LEU A 25 20.08 52.32 -27.41
CA LEU A 25 21.38 52.11 -28.04
C LEU A 25 21.43 50.67 -28.58
N ALA A 26 21.65 50.57 -29.88
CA ALA A 26 21.79 49.30 -30.59
C ALA A 26 22.96 48.51 -30.02
N SER A 27 22.72 47.28 -29.64
CA SER A 27 23.75 46.33 -29.18
C SER A 27 24.76 46.05 -30.31
N PRO A 28 26.05 46.01 -30.05
CA PRO A 28 27.01 45.58 -31.04
C PRO A 28 26.80 44.12 -31.45
N PRO A 29 27.14 43.77 -32.71
CA PRO A 29 26.97 42.38 -33.18
C PRO A 29 27.87 41.44 -32.38
N LEU A 30 27.26 40.30 -31.96
CA LEU A 30 27.96 39.21 -31.29
C LEU A 30 29.12 38.70 -32.17
N PRO A 31 30.27 38.38 -31.60
CA PRO A 31 31.35 37.75 -32.35
C PRO A 31 30.92 36.40 -32.90
N PRO A 32 31.42 35.99 -34.08
CA PRO A 32 31.04 34.71 -34.68
C PRO A 32 31.35 33.55 -33.69
N ARG A 33 30.38 32.68 -33.50
CA ARG A 33 30.56 31.44 -32.71
C ARG A 33 31.81 30.70 -33.25
N PRO A 34 32.73 30.25 -32.37
CA PRO A 34 33.80 29.36 -32.79
C PRO A 34 33.17 28.11 -33.43
N ALA A 35 33.70 27.72 -34.57
CA ALA A 35 33.28 26.54 -35.30
C ALA A 35 33.34 25.34 -34.35
N VAL A 36 32.20 24.64 -34.20
CA VAL A 36 32.14 23.34 -33.52
C VAL A 36 33.20 22.47 -34.20
N PRO A 37 34.17 21.89 -33.46
CA PRO A 37 35.08 20.96 -34.07
C PRO A 37 34.27 19.81 -34.67
N THR A 38 34.37 19.64 -35.96
CA THR A 38 33.86 18.43 -36.64
C THR A 38 34.42 17.23 -35.91
N ALA A 39 33.53 16.36 -35.43
CA ALA A 39 33.92 15.11 -34.79
C ALA A 39 35.03 14.46 -35.66
N PRO A 40 36.12 13.95 -35.07
CA PRO A 40 37.15 13.26 -35.83
C PRO A 40 36.48 12.15 -36.62
N ALA A 41 36.76 12.08 -37.91
CA ALA A 41 36.31 11.03 -38.80
C ALA A 41 36.49 9.71 -38.06
N ALA A 42 35.41 8.90 -38.01
CA ALA A 42 35.41 7.59 -37.36
C ALA A 42 36.66 6.83 -37.85
N GLY A 43 37.64 6.67 -36.97
CA GLY A 43 38.84 5.87 -37.23
C GLY A 43 38.37 4.47 -37.67
N PRO A 44 39.19 3.74 -38.35
CA PRO A 44 38.81 2.42 -38.89
C PRO A 44 38.17 1.62 -37.76
N ARG A 45 36.91 1.24 -37.93
CA ARG A 45 36.22 0.28 -37.04
C ARG A 45 37.11 -0.95 -37.03
N VAL A 46 37.85 -1.15 -35.94
CA VAL A 46 38.47 -2.43 -35.65
C VAL A 46 37.31 -3.40 -35.57
N LEU A 47 37.12 -4.19 -36.62
CA LEU A 47 36.16 -5.26 -36.60
C LEU A 47 36.58 -6.16 -35.45
N ALA A 48 35.82 -6.15 -34.38
CA ALA A 48 36.05 -7.00 -33.23
C ALA A 48 35.91 -8.45 -33.74
N HIS A 49 37.03 -9.14 -33.87
CA HIS A 49 37.02 -10.54 -34.26
C HIS A 49 36.43 -11.34 -33.12
N SER A 50 35.24 -11.90 -33.36
CA SER A 50 34.60 -12.83 -32.43
C SER A 50 35.54 -14.01 -32.22
N ARG A 51 35.89 -14.29 -30.96
CA ARG A 51 36.78 -15.41 -30.60
C ARG A 51 35.99 -16.51 -29.92
N VAL A 52 36.37 -17.73 -30.13
CA VAL A 52 35.82 -18.90 -29.45
C VAL A 52 36.51 -19.05 -28.10
N LEU A 53 35.72 -19.12 -27.02
CA LEU A 53 36.20 -19.41 -25.68
C LEU A 53 36.28 -20.92 -25.49
N LEU A 54 37.50 -21.44 -25.34
CA LEU A 54 37.77 -22.86 -25.10
C LEU A 54 38.24 -23.03 -23.64
N LEU A 55 37.51 -23.85 -22.88
CA LEU A 55 37.91 -24.20 -21.52
C LEU A 55 38.73 -25.51 -21.54
N GLU A 56 39.93 -25.46 -21.01
CA GLU A 56 40.77 -26.61 -20.69
C GLU A 56 40.53 -26.98 -19.23
N ILE A 57 39.83 -28.09 -18.99
CA ILE A 57 39.38 -28.55 -17.68
C ILE A 57 39.58 -30.05 -17.54
N GLU A 58 39.59 -30.55 -16.32
CA GLU A 58 39.58 -31.98 -16.07
C GLU A 58 38.26 -32.63 -16.52
N ASP A 59 38.32 -33.84 -17.08
CA ASP A 59 37.13 -34.52 -17.62
C ASP A 59 36.06 -34.76 -16.56
N ALA A 60 36.46 -34.93 -15.30
CA ALA A 60 35.56 -35.08 -14.16
C ALA A 60 34.69 -33.85 -13.91
N ASP A 61 35.17 -32.65 -14.24
CA ASP A 61 34.48 -31.37 -13.95
C ASP A 61 33.56 -30.91 -15.08
N ARG A 62 33.64 -31.51 -16.26
CA ARG A 62 32.80 -31.17 -17.43
C ARG A 62 31.29 -31.20 -17.14
N PRO A 63 30.73 -32.20 -16.42
CA PRO A 63 29.30 -32.21 -16.11
C PRO A 63 28.85 -31.03 -15.22
N LEU A 64 29.73 -30.60 -14.31
CA LEU A 64 29.48 -29.46 -13.41
C LEU A 64 29.31 -28.17 -14.21
N LEU A 65 30.19 -27.95 -15.22
CA LEU A 65 30.17 -26.70 -15.99
C LEU A 65 28.93 -26.55 -16.88
N ARG A 66 28.18 -27.60 -17.16
CA ARG A 66 26.88 -27.51 -17.87
C ARG A 66 25.83 -26.66 -17.14
N ARG A 67 26.00 -26.46 -15.85
CA ARG A 67 25.09 -25.59 -15.02
C ARG A 67 25.33 -24.11 -15.29
N TYR A 68 26.50 -23.74 -15.82
CA TYR A 68 26.88 -22.35 -16.07
C TYR A 68 26.64 -22.00 -17.53
N LYS A 69 25.89 -20.94 -17.80
CA LYS A 69 25.58 -20.45 -19.16
C LYS A 69 26.78 -19.71 -19.75
N LEU A 70 27.76 -20.45 -20.25
CA LEU A 70 28.88 -19.86 -20.96
C LEU A 70 28.50 -19.59 -22.42
N ARG A 71 28.84 -18.41 -22.91
CA ARG A 71 28.77 -18.10 -24.33
C ARG A 71 30.02 -18.64 -24.98
N PRO A 72 29.90 -19.55 -25.96
CA PRO A 72 31.09 -20.16 -26.62
C PRO A 72 31.86 -19.14 -27.48
N THR A 73 31.27 -17.99 -27.81
CA THR A 73 31.88 -16.95 -28.62
C THR A 73 31.83 -15.61 -27.88
N VAL A 74 32.91 -14.85 -27.88
CA VAL A 74 33.07 -13.58 -27.24
C VAL A 74 33.53 -12.53 -28.25
N PRO A 75 32.96 -11.32 -28.25
CA PRO A 75 33.24 -10.30 -29.26
C PRO A 75 34.61 -9.63 -29.09
N ASP A 76 35.17 -9.60 -27.88
CA ASP A 76 36.42 -8.95 -27.55
C ASP A 76 37.12 -9.59 -26.34
N SER A 77 38.34 -9.17 -26.08
CA SER A 77 39.16 -9.66 -24.97
C SER A 77 38.57 -9.33 -23.59
N LEU A 78 37.94 -8.18 -23.47
CA LEU A 78 37.31 -7.75 -22.19
C LEU A 78 36.08 -8.61 -21.88
N SER A 79 35.30 -8.92 -22.89
CA SER A 79 34.15 -9.84 -22.76
C SER A 79 34.59 -11.26 -22.39
N ALA A 80 35.73 -11.72 -22.93
CA ALA A 80 36.32 -13.00 -22.53
C ALA A 80 36.72 -13.01 -21.04
N LEU A 81 37.45 -11.99 -20.60
CA LEU A 81 37.87 -11.86 -19.20
C LEU A 81 36.67 -11.78 -18.27
N ARG A 82 35.61 -11.05 -18.64
CA ARG A 82 34.37 -10.98 -17.87
C ARG A 82 33.69 -12.34 -17.78
N ALA A 83 33.55 -13.04 -18.88
CA ALA A 83 32.93 -14.38 -18.90
C ALA A 83 33.69 -15.40 -18.04
N VAL A 84 35.04 -15.40 -18.10
CA VAL A 84 35.87 -16.25 -17.26
C VAL A 84 35.72 -15.87 -15.77
N ARG A 85 35.77 -14.57 -15.46
CA ARG A 85 35.58 -14.10 -14.08
C ARG A 85 34.20 -14.47 -13.52
N GLU A 86 33.15 -14.29 -14.31
CA GLU A 86 31.78 -14.68 -13.93
C GLU A 86 31.68 -16.17 -13.66
N LEU A 87 32.34 -17.00 -14.47
CA LEU A 87 32.41 -18.44 -14.26
C LEU A 87 33.11 -18.78 -12.95
N VAL A 88 34.30 -18.24 -12.71
CA VAL A 88 35.08 -18.49 -11.47
C VAL A 88 34.29 -18.03 -10.24
N LEU A 89 33.70 -16.83 -10.29
CA LEU A 89 32.84 -16.34 -9.21
C LEU A 89 31.61 -17.23 -9.00
N GLY A 90 31.01 -17.75 -10.07
CA GLY A 90 29.92 -18.71 -10.01
C GLY A 90 30.32 -20.02 -9.30
N LEU A 91 31.45 -20.58 -9.67
CA LEU A 91 32.02 -21.79 -9.03
C LEU A 91 32.31 -21.53 -7.53
N GLN A 92 32.97 -20.43 -7.22
CA GLN A 92 33.24 -20.02 -5.82
C GLN A 92 31.92 -19.79 -5.05
N GLY A 93 30.89 -19.26 -5.71
CA GLY A 93 29.53 -19.12 -5.18
C GLY A 93 28.88 -20.46 -4.84
N ASP A 94 29.19 -21.53 -5.60
CA ASP A 94 28.69 -22.88 -5.40
C ASP A 94 29.61 -23.74 -4.52
N ALA A 95 30.45 -23.08 -3.72
CA ALA A 95 31.37 -23.67 -2.75
C ALA A 95 32.66 -24.32 -3.32
N TYR A 96 33.02 -24.08 -4.55
CA TYR A 96 34.33 -24.45 -5.10
C TYR A 96 35.33 -23.30 -4.86
N LEU A 97 35.70 -23.08 -3.60
CA LEU A 97 36.41 -21.87 -3.18
C LEU A 97 37.80 -21.70 -3.78
N THR A 98 38.42 -22.78 -4.21
CA THR A 98 39.76 -22.80 -4.85
C THR A 98 39.70 -22.66 -6.38
N ALA A 99 38.46 -22.56 -6.93
CA ALA A 99 38.32 -22.41 -8.38
C ALA A 99 39.08 -21.17 -8.89
N SER A 100 39.88 -21.34 -9.91
CA SER A 100 40.73 -20.31 -10.51
C SER A 100 40.88 -20.50 -12.03
N ALA A 101 41.18 -19.41 -12.72
CA ALA A 101 41.65 -19.45 -14.10
C ALA A 101 43.16 -19.23 -14.10
N ASP A 102 43.90 -20.31 -14.18
CA ASP A 102 45.35 -20.32 -14.00
C ASP A 102 46.11 -19.73 -15.17
N GLU A 103 45.60 -19.92 -16.38
CA GLU A 103 46.25 -19.47 -17.58
C GLU A 103 45.24 -19.07 -18.65
N LEU A 104 45.51 -17.95 -19.34
CA LEU A 104 44.75 -17.49 -20.52
C LEU A 104 45.72 -17.39 -21.72
N ARG A 105 45.53 -18.25 -22.71
CA ARG A 105 46.28 -18.21 -23.95
C ARG A 105 45.44 -17.62 -25.07
N TRP A 106 45.96 -16.53 -25.64
CA TRP A 106 45.29 -15.79 -26.69
C TRP A 106 45.79 -16.22 -28.07
N SER A 107 44.88 -16.61 -28.95
CA SER A 107 45.14 -16.85 -30.37
C SER A 107 44.27 -15.92 -31.21
N ARG A 108 44.49 -15.93 -32.55
CA ARG A 108 43.74 -15.05 -33.44
C ARG A 108 42.23 -15.25 -33.32
N ASP A 109 41.77 -16.47 -33.28
CA ASP A 109 40.34 -16.83 -33.33
C ASP A 109 39.86 -17.55 -32.06
N THR A 110 40.75 -17.82 -31.09
CA THR A 110 40.41 -18.57 -29.87
C THR A 110 41.06 -17.96 -28.64
N VAL A 111 40.36 -18.08 -27.50
CA VAL A 111 40.89 -17.83 -26.16
C VAL A 111 40.82 -19.15 -25.40
N ARG A 112 41.97 -19.76 -25.09
CA ARG A 112 42.05 -20.96 -24.27
C ARG A 112 42.26 -20.57 -22.82
N VAL A 113 41.42 -21.11 -21.96
CA VAL A 113 41.45 -20.84 -20.51
C VAL A 113 41.65 -22.14 -19.77
N ARG A 114 42.76 -22.27 -19.07
CA ARG A 114 42.99 -23.36 -18.15
C ARG A 114 42.28 -23.06 -16.83
N LEU A 115 41.21 -23.81 -16.59
CA LEU A 115 40.37 -23.63 -15.41
C LEU A 115 40.62 -24.77 -14.43
N TYR A 116 40.98 -24.40 -13.21
CA TYR A 116 41.03 -25.31 -12.07
C TYR A 116 39.75 -25.15 -11.26
N VAL A 117 39.00 -26.22 -11.00
CA VAL A 117 37.75 -26.21 -10.24
C VAL A 117 37.99 -26.48 -8.75
N GLY A 118 38.76 -27.52 -8.50
CA GLY A 118 39.07 -27.96 -7.14
C GLY A 118 37.89 -28.69 -6.46
N GLU A 119 38.04 -28.99 -5.18
CA GLU A 119 37.02 -29.68 -4.41
C GLU A 119 35.94 -28.73 -3.90
N GLN A 120 34.72 -29.26 -3.76
CA GLN A 120 33.63 -28.52 -3.14
C GLN A 120 33.80 -28.46 -1.62
N PHE A 121 33.92 -27.27 -1.08
CA PHE A 121 34.00 -27.05 0.37
C PHE A 121 32.64 -27.29 1.03
N ARG A 122 32.67 -27.88 2.25
CA ARG A 122 31.47 -28.23 3.01
C ARG A 122 31.61 -27.81 4.47
N TRP A 123 30.46 -27.52 5.08
CA TRP A 123 30.44 -27.34 6.53
C TRP A 123 30.66 -28.67 7.25
N ALA A 124 31.73 -28.78 8.02
CA ALA A 124 31.81 -29.83 9.05
C ALA A 124 30.78 -29.56 10.14
N TYR A 125 30.79 -28.32 10.66
CA TYR A 125 29.78 -27.77 11.55
C TYR A 125 29.96 -26.24 11.67
N LEU A 126 28.85 -25.57 12.05
CA LEU A 126 28.86 -24.19 12.51
C LEU A 126 28.24 -24.16 13.90
N ARG A 127 28.98 -23.72 14.92
CA ARG A 127 28.48 -23.59 16.30
C ARG A 127 27.95 -22.19 16.56
N ASN A 128 27.00 -22.09 17.49
CA ASN A 128 26.33 -20.83 17.86
C ASN A 128 27.25 -19.83 18.59
N GLY A 129 28.42 -20.24 19.08
CA GLY A 129 29.40 -19.36 19.73
C GLY A 129 28.85 -18.63 20.95
N ASN A 130 28.90 -17.30 20.92
CA ASN A 130 28.42 -16.45 22.02
C ASN A 130 26.97 -15.91 21.79
N LEU A 131 26.25 -16.44 20.83
CA LEU A 131 24.88 -16.05 20.56
C LEU A 131 23.87 -16.85 21.37
N GLY A 132 22.92 -16.18 21.97
CA GLY A 132 21.82 -16.85 22.67
C GLY A 132 20.82 -17.46 21.67
N ASP A 133 20.19 -18.58 22.06
CA ASP A 133 19.27 -19.35 21.23
C ASP A 133 18.09 -18.50 20.68
N GLY A 134 17.59 -17.55 21.46
CA GLY A 134 16.51 -16.68 21.03
C GLY A 134 16.88 -15.77 19.85
N LEU A 135 18.11 -15.27 19.79
CA LEU A 135 18.58 -14.47 18.66
C LEU A 135 18.79 -15.34 17.43
N LEU A 136 19.43 -16.49 17.61
CA LEU A 136 19.69 -17.45 16.53
C LEU A 136 18.39 -17.97 15.91
N THR A 137 17.40 -18.29 16.75
CA THR A 137 16.09 -18.75 16.26
C THR A 137 15.41 -17.69 15.40
N ARG A 138 15.42 -16.41 15.83
CA ARG A 138 14.86 -15.31 15.04
C ARG A 138 15.66 -15.05 13.76
N ALA A 139 16.98 -15.17 13.80
CA ALA A 139 17.83 -15.09 12.61
C ALA A 139 17.68 -16.31 11.67
N GLY A 140 16.90 -17.33 12.06
CA GLY A 140 16.66 -18.52 11.26
C GLY A 140 17.84 -19.49 11.21
N TYR A 141 18.76 -19.40 12.17
CA TYR A 141 19.84 -20.38 12.30
C TYR A 141 19.29 -21.72 12.81
N ARG A 142 19.74 -22.80 12.16
CA ARG A 142 19.54 -24.18 12.60
C ARG A 142 20.81 -24.97 12.29
N GLU A 143 21.40 -25.60 13.28
CA GLU A 143 22.66 -26.35 13.18
C GLU A 143 22.66 -27.36 12.02
N LYS A 144 21.54 -28.03 11.80
CA LYS A 144 21.39 -29.01 10.72
C LYS A 144 21.64 -28.46 9.30
N PHE A 145 21.49 -27.16 9.09
CA PHE A 145 21.76 -26.52 7.80
C PHE A 145 23.24 -26.23 7.57
N PHE A 146 24.07 -26.42 8.60
CA PHE A 146 25.50 -26.15 8.58
C PHE A 146 26.30 -27.40 9.02
N ARG A 147 25.81 -28.59 8.66
CA ARG A 147 26.47 -29.85 8.92
C ARG A 147 26.44 -30.72 7.67
N GLY A 148 27.62 -30.99 7.08
CA GLY A 148 27.76 -31.79 5.86
C GLY A 148 27.23 -31.15 4.59
N THR A 149 26.72 -29.92 4.65
CA THR A 149 26.19 -29.17 3.50
C THR A 149 27.28 -28.33 2.84
N PRO A 150 27.16 -28.01 1.54
CA PRO A 150 28.12 -27.14 0.86
C PRO A 150 28.29 -25.78 1.56
N PHE A 151 29.52 -25.28 1.61
CA PHE A 151 29.83 -23.96 2.13
C PHE A 151 29.52 -22.90 1.08
N VAL A 152 28.27 -22.53 0.95
CA VAL A 152 27.82 -21.45 0.03
C VAL A 152 28.05 -20.10 0.69
N PRO A 153 28.97 -19.23 0.17
CA PRO A 153 29.26 -17.93 0.79
C PRO A 153 28.05 -17.03 0.94
N ALA A 154 27.12 -17.07 -0.01
CA ALA A 154 25.87 -16.31 0.01
C ALA A 154 24.94 -16.72 1.18
N ASP A 155 24.96 -18.00 1.60
CA ASP A 155 24.15 -18.47 2.73
C ASP A 155 24.70 -17.96 4.05
N TRP A 156 26.03 -17.94 4.18
CA TRP A 156 26.71 -17.33 5.30
C TRP A 156 26.44 -15.83 5.36
N ALA A 157 26.59 -15.10 4.27
CA ALA A 157 26.30 -13.67 4.20
C ALA A 157 24.84 -13.36 4.59
N ARG A 158 23.88 -14.16 4.12
CA ARG A 158 22.47 -14.03 4.53
C ARG A 158 22.23 -14.30 6.01
N LEU A 159 22.94 -15.26 6.59
CA LEU A 159 22.86 -15.50 8.02
C LEU A 159 23.47 -14.33 8.82
N GLN A 160 24.63 -13.81 8.40
CA GLN A 160 25.26 -12.63 9.00
C GLN A 160 24.30 -11.43 9.00
N GLU A 161 23.71 -11.12 7.84
CA GLU A 161 22.75 -10.01 7.68
C GLU A 161 21.56 -10.17 8.65
N ARG A 162 20.99 -11.37 8.74
CA ARG A 162 19.88 -11.62 9.67
C ARG A 162 20.28 -11.49 11.14
N ILE A 163 21.46 -11.96 11.52
CA ILE A 163 21.98 -11.81 12.89
C ILE A 163 22.20 -10.33 13.21
N LEU A 164 22.78 -9.57 12.29
CA LEU A 164 23.00 -8.12 12.45
C LEU A 164 21.67 -7.35 12.54
N THR A 165 20.71 -7.66 11.68
CA THR A 165 19.36 -7.09 11.73
C THR A 165 18.67 -7.34 13.07
N GLU A 166 18.81 -8.56 13.62
CA GLU A 166 18.26 -8.88 14.94
C GLU A 166 18.99 -8.16 16.07
N ALA A 167 20.32 -8.03 15.99
CA ALA A 167 21.11 -7.29 16.97
C ALA A 167 20.78 -5.79 16.94
N GLU A 168 20.66 -5.20 15.75
CA GLU A 168 20.25 -3.81 15.53
C GLU A 168 18.88 -3.52 16.15
N ASN A 169 17.91 -4.40 15.92
CA ASN A 169 16.56 -4.26 16.49
C ASN A 169 16.49 -4.49 18.00
N GLN A 170 17.58 -4.97 18.61
CA GLN A 170 17.74 -5.09 20.06
C GLN A 170 18.57 -3.97 20.70
N GLY A 171 18.90 -2.93 19.94
CA GLY A 171 19.65 -1.77 20.42
C GLY A 171 21.15 -1.83 20.15
N PHE A 172 21.62 -2.67 19.24
CA PHE A 172 23.06 -2.80 18.90
C PHE A 172 23.31 -2.50 17.41
N PRO A 173 23.08 -1.25 16.93
CA PRO A 173 23.23 -0.92 15.51
C PRO A 173 24.66 -0.99 14.98
N PHE A 174 25.65 -1.02 15.86
CA PHE A 174 27.08 -1.12 15.52
C PHE A 174 27.65 -2.51 15.78
N ALA A 175 26.79 -3.53 15.88
CA ALA A 175 27.23 -4.90 16.04
C ALA A 175 27.98 -5.38 14.81
N THR A 176 28.95 -6.27 15.03
CA THR A 176 29.65 -7.00 13.97
C THR A 176 29.55 -8.49 14.23
N VAL A 177 29.41 -9.27 13.17
CA VAL A 177 29.35 -10.72 13.25
C VAL A 177 30.39 -11.35 12.34
N GLY A 178 31.06 -12.39 12.82
CA GLY A 178 32.07 -13.11 12.07
C GLY A 178 32.16 -14.58 12.49
N LEU A 179 33.03 -15.29 11.81
CA LEU A 179 33.45 -16.64 12.21
C LEU A 179 34.70 -16.54 13.06
N ASP A 180 34.73 -17.33 14.12
CA ASP A 180 35.91 -17.53 14.99
C ASP A 180 36.25 -19.01 15.05
N SER A 181 37.51 -19.31 15.45
CA SER A 181 38.02 -20.66 15.58
C SER A 181 37.80 -21.49 14.30
N ILE A 182 38.09 -20.89 13.17
CA ILE A 182 37.96 -21.56 11.87
C ILE A 182 38.99 -22.70 11.81
N ARG A 183 38.51 -23.90 11.51
CA ARG A 183 39.34 -25.06 11.22
C ARG A 183 39.02 -25.58 9.85
N LEU A 184 40.04 -25.87 9.09
CA LEU A 184 39.97 -26.48 7.78
C LEU A 184 40.60 -27.86 7.86
N ASP A 185 39.83 -28.89 7.48
CA ASP A 185 40.28 -30.27 7.41
C ASP A 185 39.92 -30.80 6.00
N GLY A 186 40.91 -30.82 5.11
CA GLY A 186 40.64 -31.00 3.66
C GLY A 186 39.71 -29.93 3.15
N ASN A 187 38.55 -30.34 2.63
CA ASN A 187 37.49 -29.46 2.15
C ASN A 187 36.38 -29.18 3.20
N ALA A 188 36.55 -29.64 4.44
CA ALA A 188 35.58 -29.46 5.51
C ALA A 188 35.93 -28.24 6.37
N ILE A 189 35.00 -27.30 6.46
CA ILE A 189 35.11 -26.05 7.23
C ILE A 189 34.31 -26.18 8.53
N ALA A 190 34.97 -25.99 9.65
CA ALA A 190 34.34 -25.87 10.95
C ALA A 190 34.55 -24.46 11.50
N GLY A 191 33.61 -23.94 12.24
CA GLY A 191 33.72 -22.63 12.88
C GLY A 191 32.63 -22.38 13.91
N ARG A 192 32.75 -21.24 14.61
CA ARG A 192 31.68 -20.74 15.48
C ARG A 192 31.35 -19.30 15.15
N VAL A 193 30.10 -18.95 15.31
CA VAL A 193 29.62 -17.57 15.09
C VAL A 193 29.98 -16.71 16.30
N VAL A 194 30.57 -15.55 16.07
CA VAL A 194 30.86 -14.58 17.14
C VAL A 194 30.24 -13.26 16.82
N LEU A 195 29.39 -12.76 17.72
CA LEU A 195 28.76 -11.46 17.68
C LEU A 195 29.47 -10.51 18.64
N LYS A 196 30.07 -9.44 18.14
CA LYS A 196 30.54 -8.32 18.93
C LYS A 196 29.45 -7.24 18.90
N ARG A 197 28.71 -7.11 20.01
CA ARG A 197 27.52 -6.24 20.07
C ARG A 197 27.83 -4.75 19.97
N GLY A 198 29.02 -4.32 20.41
CA GLY A 198 29.33 -2.90 20.51
C GLY A 198 28.53 -2.22 21.64
N ARG A 199 28.41 -0.89 21.56
CA ARG A 199 27.69 -0.09 22.53
C ARG A 199 26.18 -0.20 22.34
N ALA A 200 25.44 -0.41 23.43
CA ALA A 200 23.98 -0.36 23.40
C ALA A 200 23.51 1.07 23.12
N VAL A 201 22.50 1.20 22.26
CA VAL A 201 21.90 2.46 21.84
C VAL A 201 20.41 2.43 22.18
N VAL A 202 19.94 3.54 22.76
CA VAL A 202 18.51 3.75 23.04
C VAL A 202 17.98 4.94 22.26
N PHE A 203 16.68 4.96 21.99
CA PHE A 203 16.05 6.16 21.43
C PHE A 203 16.19 7.33 22.41
N ASP A 204 16.61 8.50 21.89
CA ASP A 204 16.69 9.76 22.65
C ASP A 204 15.40 10.54 22.50
N SER A 205 15.16 11.06 21.31
CA SER A 205 14.01 11.91 21.04
C SER A 205 13.66 11.91 19.56
N LEU A 206 12.40 12.16 19.28
CA LEU A 206 11.89 12.45 17.96
C LEU A 206 12.08 13.95 17.67
N GLN A 207 12.62 14.31 16.53
CA GLN A 207 12.72 15.69 16.04
C GLN A 207 11.88 15.86 14.78
N ILE A 208 11.00 16.85 14.80
CA ILE A 208 10.18 17.21 13.64
C ILE A 208 10.85 18.39 12.96
N VAL A 209 11.15 18.25 11.68
CA VAL A 209 11.70 19.28 10.81
C VAL A 209 10.66 19.56 9.74
N GLY A 210 10.41 20.85 9.44
CA GLY A 210 9.40 21.26 8.48
C GLY A 210 8.17 21.88 9.14
N ASN A 211 7.10 22.06 8.36
CA ASN A 211 5.91 22.77 8.79
C ASN A 211 4.73 21.81 8.95
N THR A 212 4.45 21.40 10.18
CA THR A 212 3.27 20.58 10.52
C THR A 212 2.65 21.01 11.84
N LYS A 213 1.32 21.01 11.91
CA LYS A 213 0.53 21.24 13.13
C LYS A 213 0.48 20.00 14.03
N THR A 214 1.02 18.87 13.56
CA THR A 214 0.96 17.58 14.28
C THR A 214 1.91 17.60 15.47
N LYS A 215 1.38 17.31 16.66
CA LYS A 215 2.15 17.38 17.90
C LYS A 215 3.16 16.26 18.03
N LYS A 216 4.38 16.58 18.45
CA LYS A 216 5.46 15.62 18.74
C LYS A 216 4.99 14.51 19.68
N ARG A 217 4.27 14.85 20.77
CA ARG A 217 3.74 13.87 21.75
C ARG A 217 2.81 12.84 21.10
N PHE A 218 1.99 13.28 20.12
CA PHE A 218 1.15 12.36 19.35
C PHE A 218 2.00 11.43 18.50
N LEU A 219 2.94 11.97 17.70
CA LEU A 219 3.80 11.18 16.83
C LEU A 219 4.67 10.19 17.60
N THR A 220 5.27 10.60 18.72
CA THR A 220 6.06 9.68 19.58
C THR A 220 5.27 8.42 19.96
N LYS A 221 4.00 8.59 20.33
CA LYS A 221 3.11 7.49 20.72
C LYS A 221 2.63 6.69 19.51
N TYR A 222 2.20 7.38 18.47
CA TYR A 222 1.67 6.76 17.26
C TYR A 222 2.72 5.91 16.52
N LEU A 223 3.96 6.40 16.47
CA LEU A 223 5.09 5.71 15.84
C LEU A 223 5.81 4.74 16.79
N GLN A 224 5.43 4.70 18.07
CA GLN A 224 6.04 3.87 19.11
C GLN A 224 7.56 4.09 19.28
N LEU A 225 8.01 5.34 19.05
CA LEU A 225 9.42 5.75 19.19
C LEU A 225 9.62 6.42 20.55
N PHE A 226 9.58 5.62 21.62
CA PHE A 226 9.67 6.13 22.99
C PHE A 226 11.12 6.33 23.42
N PRO A 227 11.45 7.48 24.05
CA PRO A 227 12.76 7.70 24.64
C PRO A 227 13.12 6.61 25.66
N GLY A 228 14.38 6.18 25.69
CA GLY A 228 14.89 5.15 26.61
C GLY A 228 14.66 3.71 26.16
N GLN A 229 13.82 3.45 25.17
CA GLN A 229 13.68 2.11 24.61
C GLN A 229 14.90 1.74 23.73
N PRO A 230 15.28 0.46 23.64
CA PRO A 230 16.33 0.01 22.74
C PRO A 230 16.07 0.46 21.30
N PHE A 231 17.11 0.90 20.61
CA PHE A 231 17.04 1.27 19.20
C PHE A 231 16.58 0.06 18.36
N SER A 232 15.80 0.34 17.34
CA SER A 232 15.35 -0.65 16.36
C SER A 232 15.15 0.04 14.99
N GLN A 233 15.92 -0.36 14.00
CA GLN A 233 15.76 0.14 12.63
C GLN A 233 14.39 -0.24 12.06
N GLN A 234 13.92 -1.45 12.36
CA GLN A 234 12.58 -1.88 11.95
C GLN A 234 11.47 -0.94 12.44
N ARG A 235 11.60 -0.36 13.66
CA ARG A 235 10.63 0.64 14.15
C ARG A 235 10.73 1.95 13.40
N VAL A 236 11.92 2.37 13.01
CA VAL A 236 12.13 3.58 12.20
C VAL A 236 11.52 3.41 10.81
N ASP A 237 11.74 2.25 10.19
CA ASP A 237 11.16 1.93 8.88
C ASP A 237 9.62 1.84 8.94
N ALA A 238 9.09 1.19 10.00
CA ALA A 238 7.66 1.14 10.24
C ALA A 238 7.08 2.54 10.48
N ALA A 239 7.81 3.44 11.15
CA ALA A 239 7.40 4.81 11.37
C ALA A 239 7.23 5.58 10.05
N ALA A 240 8.12 5.39 9.07
CA ALA A 240 7.96 5.97 7.74
C ALA A 240 6.67 5.51 7.05
N GLN A 241 6.37 4.21 7.12
CA GLN A 241 5.13 3.67 6.54
C GLN A 241 3.87 4.19 7.27
N LEU A 242 3.89 4.27 8.60
CA LEU A 242 2.79 4.82 9.40
C LEU A 242 2.55 6.31 9.08
N LEU A 243 3.62 7.10 8.90
CA LEU A 243 3.51 8.50 8.50
C LEU A 243 2.86 8.68 7.13
N ARG A 244 3.19 7.84 6.15
CA ARG A 244 2.55 7.85 4.82
C ARG A 244 1.05 7.53 4.86
N GLN A 245 0.59 6.84 5.90
CA GLN A 245 -0.83 6.53 6.11
C GLN A 245 -1.60 7.68 6.77
N LEU A 246 -0.93 8.72 7.30
CA LEU A 246 -1.59 9.87 7.88
C LEU A 246 -2.04 10.84 6.77
N PRO A 247 -3.35 11.12 6.66
CA PRO A 247 -3.87 11.95 5.56
C PRO A 247 -3.46 13.43 5.65
N TYR A 248 -3.05 13.90 6.82
CA TYR A 248 -2.73 15.29 7.14
C TYR A 248 -1.23 15.58 7.22
N VAL A 249 -0.37 14.60 6.94
CA VAL A 249 1.09 14.74 6.96
C VAL A 249 1.65 14.25 5.63
N LYS A 250 2.63 14.96 5.10
CA LYS A 250 3.44 14.53 3.97
C LYS A 250 4.88 14.30 4.45
N LEU A 251 5.36 13.08 4.33
CA LEU A 251 6.76 12.73 4.57
C LEU A 251 7.56 13.12 3.33
N ARG A 252 8.51 14.07 3.46
CA ARG A 252 9.35 14.56 2.35
C ARG A 252 10.52 13.65 2.03
N ALA A 253 11.09 13.04 3.07
CA ALA A 253 12.24 12.13 2.97
C ALA A 253 12.10 11.02 4.01
N GLU A 254 12.82 9.92 3.82
CA GLU A 254 12.89 8.86 4.81
C GLU A 254 13.43 9.40 6.15
N PRO A 255 12.99 8.85 7.29
CA PRO A 255 13.47 9.25 8.60
C PRO A 255 15.00 9.13 8.70
N GLU A 256 15.67 10.17 9.14
CA GLU A 256 17.10 10.18 9.38
C GLU A 256 17.38 9.87 10.85
N VAL A 257 18.35 8.97 11.12
CA VAL A 257 18.77 8.64 12.48
C VAL A 257 20.19 9.15 12.70
N ARG A 258 20.37 9.94 13.75
CA ARG A 258 21.71 10.38 14.18
C ARG A 258 22.05 9.77 15.53
N PHE A 259 23.23 9.16 15.58
CA PHE A 259 23.74 8.49 16.78
C PHE A 259 24.76 9.37 17.49
N ALA A 260 24.60 9.54 18.79
CA ALA A 260 25.56 10.22 19.64
C ALA A 260 25.51 9.65 21.07
N LEU A 261 26.66 9.35 21.65
CA LEU A 261 26.82 8.94 23.07
C LEU A 261 25.90 7.80 23.51
N GLY A 262 25.64 6.81 22.63
CA GLY A 262 24.73 5.69 22.91
C GLY A 262 23.25 6.03 22.81
N ARG A 263 22.90 7.13 22.17
CA ARG A 263 21.54 7.57 21.93
C ARG A 263 21.28 7.73 20.43
N ALA A 264 20.07 7.39 20.00
CA ALA A 264 19.57 7.54 18.63
C ALA A 264 18.50 8.62 18.59
N ARG A 265 18.74 9.69 17.84
CA ARG A 265 17.79 10.77 17.61
C ARG A 265 17.21 10.63 16.21
N VAL A 266 15.88 10.53 16.13
CA VAL A 266 15.17 10.34 14.87
C VAL A 266 14.65 11.69 14.36
N TYR A 267 15.02 12.06 13.14
CA TYR A 267 14.58 13.28 12.47
C TYR A 267 13.53 12.93 11.42
N LEU A 268 12.38 13.59 11.49
CA LEU A 268 11.27 13.45 10.56
C LEU A 268 11.07 14.76 9.80
N LEU A 269 11.25 14.73 8.48
CA LEU A 269 10.99 15.88 7.61
C LEU A 269 9.52 15.83 7.16
N LEU A 270 8.66 16.61 7.83
CA LEU A 270 7.21 16.57 7.69
C LEU A 270 6.64 17.91 7.29
N ASP A 271 5.73 17.88 6.33
CA ASP A 271 4.88 19.03 6.01
C ASP A 271 3.42 18.75 6.32
N GLU A 272 2.68 19.82 6.54
CA GLU A 272 1.22 19.78 6.59
C GLU A 272 0.67 19.45 5.20
N ARG A 273 -0.35 18.60 5.19
CA ARG A 273 -1.11 18.26 3.99
C ARG A 273 -2.57 18.67 4.18
N PRO A 274 -3.14 19.48 3.28
CA PRO A 274 -4.57 19.77 3.31
C PRO A 274 -5.38 18.47 3.32
N SER A 275 -6.18 18.27 4.34
CA SER A 275 -6.88 17.00 4.56
C SER A 275 -8.27 17.15 5.15
N ASN A 276 -8.59 18.33 5.70
CA ASN A 276 -9.96 18.65 6.05
C ASN A 276 -10.78 18.80 4.77
N GLN A 277 -12.03 18.38 4.84
CA GLN A 277 -12.95 18.42 3.72
C GLN A 277 -14.24 19.05 4.18
N PHE A 278 -14.76 19.94 3.38
CA PHE A 278 -16.09 20.49 3.50
C PHE A 278 -16.70 20.61 2.11
N ASP A 279 -17.71 19.82 1.84
CA ASP A 279 -18.48 19.87 0.61
C ASP A 279 -19.96 20.01 0.99
N ALA A 280 -20.66 20.92 0.34
CA ALA A 280 -22.08 21.09 0.55
C ALA A 280 -22.76 21.41 -0.80
N ILE A 281 -23.75 20.60 -1.14
CA ILE A 281 -24.62 20.80 -2.31
C ILE A 281 -26.05 20.84 -1.79
N VAL A 282 -26.81 21.86 -2.13
CA VAL A 282 -28.23 21.96 -1.82
C VAL A 282 -29.00 22.06 -3.14
N GLY A 283 -29.98 21.22 -3.30
CA GLY A 283 -30.88 21.21 -4.45
C GLY A 283 -32.33 21.45 -4.02
N ILE A 284 -33.10 21.97 -4.94
CA ILE A 284 -34.54 22.15 -4.79
C ILE A 284 -35.21 21.38 -5.94
N LEU A 285 -36.09 20.46 -5.62
CA LEU A 285 -36.87 19.70 -6.57
C LEU A 285 -38.36 20.08 -6.45
N PRO A 286 -39.11 20.21 -7.57
CA PRO A 286 -40.56 20.27 -7.51
C PRO A 286 -41.12 19.00 -6.85
N ASN A 287 -42.20 19.12 -6.13
CA ASN A 287 -42.89 17.95 -5.57
C ASN A 287 -43.51 17.12 -6.70
N ALA A 288 -43.14 15.85 -6.79
CA ALA A 288 -43.62 14.96 -7.85
C ALA A 288 -45.13 14.57 -7.66
N ASN A 289 -45.69 14.76 -6.46
CA ASN A 289 -47.08 14.47 -6.15
C ASN A 289 -47.95 15.70 -6.40
N ALA A 290 -48.82 15.62 -7.38
CA ALA A 290 -49.74 16.69 -7.75
C ALA A 290 -50.70 17.18 -6.61
N SER A 291 -50.78 16.41 -5.54
CA SER A 291 -51.61 16.73 -4.34
C SER A 291 -50.86 17.48 -3.23
N GLN A 292 -49.54 17.68 -3.34
CA GLN A 292 -48.73 18.42 -2.37
C GLN A 292 -48.07 19.63 -3.07
N THR A 293 -48.59 20.82 -2.84
CA THR A 293 -47.95 22.07 -3.24
C THR A 293 -46.72 22.30 -2.34
N GLY A 294 -45.54 22.36 -2.95
CA GLY A 294 -44.30 22.69 -2.23
C GLY A 294 -43.06 22.24 -2.98
N VAL A 295 -41.92 22.66 -2.47
CA VAL A 295 -40.59 22.27 -2.98
C VAL A 295 -39.93 21.28 -2.02
N GLN A 296 -39.21 20.31 -2.56
CA GLN A 296 -38.42 19.37 -1.80
C GLN A 296 -36.97 19.81 -1.76
N PHE A 297 -36.40 19.86 -0.58
CA PHE A 297 -34.97 20.10 -0.42
C PHE A 297 -34.20 18.79 -0.52
N THR A 298 -33.23 18.75 -1.40
CA THR A 298 -32.20 17.70 -1.49
C THR A 298 -30.86 18.29 -1.09
N GLY A 299 -29.92 17.45 -0.74
CA GLY A 299 -28.59 17.91 -0.40
C GLY A 299 -27.59 16.78 -0.17
N ASP A 300 -26.34 17.13 -0.32
CA ASP A 300 -25.20 16.30 0.11
C ASP A 300 -24.24 17.20 0.88
N VAL A 301 -24.00 16.89 2.13
CA VAL A 301 -23.07 17.61 3.00
C VAL A 301 -22.04 16.62 3.51
N THR A 302 -20.79 16.88 3.24
CA THR A 302 -19.66 16.10 3.73
C THR A 302 -18.70 17.00 4.50
N ILE A 303 -18.44 16.63 5.75
CA ILE A 303 -17.48 17.30 6.65
C ILE A 303 -16.51 16.24 7.13
N ASN A 304 -15.23 16.42 6.89
CA ASN A 304 -14.17 15.58 7.45
C ASN A 304 -13.11 16.48 8.09
N LEU A 305 -13.03 16.47 9.39
CA LEU A 305 -12.01 17.17 10.18
C LEU A 305 -10.96 16.17 10.64
N ARG A 306 -9.71 16.40 10.31
CA ARG A 306 -8.60 15.52 10.62
C ARG A 306 -7.52 16.23 11.39
N ASN A 307 -6.77 15.47 12.21
CA ASN A 307 -5.71 16.01 13.04
C ASN A 307 -6.17 17.12 14.00
N ILE A 308 -7.34 16.96 14.59
CA ILE A 308 -7.94 17.97 15.49
C ILE A 308 -6.96 18.32 16.61
N LYS A 309 -6.62 19.60 16.72
CA LYS A 309 -5.65 20.17 17.67
C LYS A 309 -4.27 19.48 17.61
N GLY A 310 -3.87 18.93 16.46
CA GLY A 310 -2.58 18.26 16.26
C GLY A 310 -2.45 16.91 16.97
N GLY A 311 -3.54 16.33 17.44
CA GLY A 311 -3.57 15.07 18.19
C GLY A 311 -3.99 13.86 17.38
N GLY A 312 -4.09 13.97 16.05
CA GLY A 312 -4.49 12.88 15.17
C GLY A 312 -5.97 12.50 15.21
N LYS A 313 -6.77 13.11 16.06
CA LYS A 313 -8.21 12.83 16.16
C LYS A 313 -8.95 13.23 14.90
N GLN A 314 -9.99 12.46 14.53
CA GLN A 314 -10.77 12.70 13.33
C GLN A 314 -12.26 12.67 13.64
N VAL A 315 -13.02 13.54 12.96
CA VAL A 315 -14.49 13.55 12.94
C VAL A 315 -14.91 13.58 11.49
N GLY A 316 -15.79 12.66 11.11
CA GLY A 316 -16.44 12.63 9.81
C GLY A 316 -17.95 12.75 9.99
N LEU A 317 -18.59 13.51 9.11
CA LEU A 317 -20.03 13.57 8.94
C LEU A 317 -20.34 13.60 7.46
N GLN A 318 -21.20 12.71 7.00
CA GLN A 318 -21.79 12.76 5.69
C GLN A 318 -23.32 12.66 5.85
N TRP A 319 -24.02 13.64 5.31
CA TRP A 319 -25.46 13.62 5.18
C TRP A 319 -25.84 13.77 3.72
N ARG A 320 -26.67 12.87 3.23
CA ARG A 320 -27.17 12.89 1.85
C ARG A 320 -28.67 12.65 1.83
N LYS A 321 -29.35 13.51 1.12
CA LYS A 321 -30.78 13.39 0.80
C LYS A 321 -30.97 13.63 -0.68
N THR A 322 -31.15 12.53 -1.43
CA THR A 322 -31.26 12.58 -2.91
C THR A 322 -32.68 12.77 -3.41
N ASP A 323 -33.63 12.43 -2.59
CA ASP A 323 -35.08 12.55 -2.88
C ASP A 323 -35.85 12.85 -1.57
N ALA A 324 -37.18 12.93 -1.66
CA ALA A 324 -38.04 13.24 -0.50
C ALA A 324 -37.90 12.26 0.64
N LEU A 325 -37.70 10.99 0.34
CA LEU A 325 -37.92 9.87 1.26
C LEU A 325 -36.62 9.16 1.60
N SER A 326 -35.58 9.21 0.74
CA SER A 326 -34.32 8.51 0.95
C SER A 326 -33.27 9.42 1.59
N GLN A 327 -32.66 8.93 2.65
CA GLN A 327 -31.62 9.68 3.40
C GLN A 327 -30.49 8.74 3.83
N LEU A 328 -29.29 9.27 3.83
CA LEU A 328 -28.10 8.66 4.42
C LEU A 328 -27.48 9.64 5.40
N LEU A 329 -27.17 9.18 6.59
CA LEU A 329 -26.33 9.89 7.55
C LEU A 329 -25.22 8.95 8.00
N ASP A 330 -23.99 9.36 7.86
CA ASP A 330 -22.81 8.66 8.37
C ASP A 330 -22.04 9.60 9.29
N VAL A 331 -21.81 9.17 10.51
CA VAL A 331 -21.04 9.92 11.50
C VAL A 331 -19.92 9.03 12.00
N GLN A 332 -18.70 9.57 12.03
CA GLN A 332 -17.52 8.82 12.44
C GLN A 332 -16.65 9.67 13.37
N TYR A 333 -16.12 9.02 14.41
CA TYR A 333 -15.11 9.57 15.30
C TYR A 333 -13.95 8.59 15.45
N VAL A 334 -12.71 9.10 15.34
CA VAL A 334 -11.49 8.29 15.52
C VAL A 334 -10.60 8.97 16.56
N HIS A 335 -10.19 8.21 17.57
CA HIS A 335 -9.29 8.66 18.63
C HIS A 335 -8.04 7.75 18.67
N PRO A 336 -6.97 8.14 18.00
CA PRO A 336 -5.70 7.41 18.08
C PRO A 336 -5.04 7.64 19.46
N ASN A 337 -4.18 6.72 19.87
CA ASN A 337 -3.48 6.78 21.15
C ASN A 337 -4.43 6.96 22.35
N PHE A 338 -5.52 6.21 22.36
CA PHE A 338 -6.56 6.28 23.39
C PHE A 338 -5.97 6.06 24.79
N PHE A 339 -6.25 6.97 25.73
CA PHE A 339 -5.62 7.05 27.06
C PHE A 339 -4.07 6.96 27.05
N GLY A 340 -3.44 7.34 25.94
CA GLY A 340 -1.99 7.33 25.81
C GLY A 340 -1.38 5.97 25.51
N THR A 341 -2.21 4.97 25.25
CA THR A 341 -1.83 3.63 24.78
C THR A 341 -1.61 3.63 23.26
N PRO A 342 -1.05 2.59 22.66
CA PRO A 342 -0.96 2.45 21.19
C PRO A 342 -2.31 2.10 20.54
N PHE A 343 -3.37 1.91 21.32
CA PHE A 343 -4.70 1.61 20.79
C PHE A 343 -5.36 2.84 20.16
N GLU A 344 -6.05 2.60 19.05
CA GLU A 344 -6.98 3.55 18.43
C GLU A 344 -8.41 3.07 18.67
N VAL A 345 -9.27 3.94 19.11
CA VAL A 345 -10.72 3.68 19.27
C VAL A 345 -11.46 4.47 18.21
N ALA A 346 -12.32 3.80 17.47
CA ALA A 346 -13.22 4.41 16.51
C ALA A 346 -14.68 4.08 16.85
N ALA A 347 -15.55 5.05 16.71
CA ALA A 347 -16.99 4.89 16.77
C ALA A 347 -17.62 5.41 15.49
N SER A 348 -18.56 4.69 14.93
CA SER A 348 -19.33 5.14 13.77
C SER A 348 -20.79 4.83 13.94
N PHE A 349 -21.63 5.67 13.34
CA PHE A 349 -23.06 5.52 13.26
C PHE A 349 -23.51 5.79 11.84
N ASN A 350 -24.13 4.79 11.21
CA ASN A 350 -24.70 4.93 9.88
C ASN A 350 -26.21 4.75 9.97
N LEU A 351 -26.95 5.68 9.38
CA LEU A 351 -28.38 5.64 9.18
C LEU A 351 -28.65 5.65 7.69
N TYR A 352 -29.41 4.70 7.22
CA TYR A 352 -29.85 4.62 5.85
C TYR A 352 -31.36 4.41 5.79
N LYS A 353 -32.08 5.40 5.30
CA LYS A 353 -33.52 5.31 4.99
C LYS A 353 -33.67 5.16 3.47
N GLN A 354 -34.39 4.15 3.03
CA GLN A 354 -34.71 3.93 1.63
C GLN A 354 -36.18 4.17 1.39
N THR A 355 -36.51 5.26 0.75
CA THR A 355 -37.89 5.66 0.50
C THR A 355 -38.76 5.54 1.77
N ASP A 356 -39.97 5.06 1.66
CA ASP A 356 -40.86 4.66 2.74
C ASP A 356 -40.81 3.16 3.05
N ALA A 357 -39.85 2.44 2.45
CA ALA A 357 -39.78 0.98 2.60
C ALA A 357 -39.15 0.56 3.94
N PHE A 358 -37.96 1.07 4.26
CA PHE A 358 -37.26 0.69 5.49
C PHE A 358 -36.18 1.71 5.92
N LEU A 359 -35.83 1.62 7.20
CA LEU A 359 -34.74 2.33 7.85
C LEU A 359 -33.74 1.30 8.40
N THR A 360 -32.46 1.50 8.13
CA THR A 360 -31.38 0.71 8.73
C THR A 360 -30.47 1.60 9.57
N LEU A 361 -30.20 1.20 10.80
CA LEU A 361 -29.28 1.82 11.74
C LEU A 361 -28.09 0.90 12.00
N ARG A 362 -26.85 1.43 11.98
CA ARG A 362 -25.63 0.67 12.20
C ARG A 362 -24.66 1.41 13.13
N PRO A 363 -24.84 1.36 14.45
CA PRO A 363 -23.77 1.74 15.38
C PRO A 363 -22.66 0.69 15.36
N ARG A 364 -21.41 1.16 15.34
CA ARG A 364 -20.20 0.32 15.39
C ARG A 364 -19.15 0.97 16.30
N VAL A 365 -18.51 0.14 17.10
CA VAL A 365 -17.33 0.51 17.88
C VAL A 365 -16.18 -0.42 17.51
N GLN A 366 -15.01 0.13 17.35
CA GLN A 366 -13.81 -0.60 16.92
C GLN A 366 -12.62 -0.19 17.75
N VAL A 367 -11.80 -1.16 18.14
CA VAL A 367 -10.50 -0.97 18.78
C VAL A 367 -9.43 -1.54 17.87
N SER A 368 -8.43 -0.73 17.57
CA SER A 368 -7.36 -1.09 16.62
C SER A 368 -5.99 -1.03 17.29
N TYR A 369 -5.09 -1.92 16.87
CA TYR A 369 -3.70 -1.96 17.31
C TYR A 369 -2.76 -2.00 16.11
N PRO A 370 -1.74 -1.13 16.02
CA PRO A 370 -0.75 -1.16 14.95
C PRO A 370 0.21 -2.32 15.15
N THR A 371 0.49 -3.06 14.07
CA THR A 371 1.47 -4.15 14.06
C THR A 371 2.85 -3.64 13.64
N ALA A 372 3.92 -4.42 13.93
CA ALA A 372 5.31 -4.04 13.68
C ALA A 372 5.67 -3.78 12.20
N ARG A 373 4.84 -4.23 11.25
CA ARG A 373 5.07 -4.05 9.81
C ARG A 373 4.07 -3.07 9.17
N ALA A 374 3.72 -2.00 9.89
CA ALA A 374 2.75 -1.00 9.44
C ALA A 374 1.37 -1.56 9.05
N GLY A 375 1.03 -2.73 9.56
CA GLY A 375 -0.31 -3.29 9.53
C GLY A 375 -1.13 -2.82 10.73
N ARG A 376 -2.43 -3.11 10.69
CA ARG A 376 -3.36 -2.81 11.78
C ARG A 376 -4.32 -3.96 11.97
N VAL A 377 -4.41 -4.49 13.18
CA VAL A 377 -5.43 -5.45 13.59
C VAL A 377 -6.50 -4.69 14.35
N SER A 378 -7.75 -4.95 14.06
CA SER A 378 -8.87 -4.31 14.74
C SER A 378 -9.89 -5.34 15.18
N PHE A 379 -10.43 -5.17 16.37
CA PHE A 379 -11.62 -5.86 16.84
C PHE A 379 -12.80 -4.88 16.83
N PHE A 380 -13.97 -5.31 16.40
CA PHE A 380 -15.15 -4.47 16.40
C PHE A 380 -16.41 -5.21 16.86
N PHE A 381 -17.34 -4.42 17.37
CA PHE A 381 -18.73 -4.77 17.58
C PHE A 381 -19.58 -3.87 16.68
N GLU A 382 -20.53 -4.47 15.98
CA GLU A 382 -21.51 -3.79 15.13
C GLU A 382 -22.91 -4.36 15.39
N GLN A 383 -23.85 -3.45 15.59
CA GLN A 383 -25.27 -3.76 15.59
C GLN A 383 -25.88 -3.18 14.32
N ARG A 384 -26.61 -3.98 13.58
CA ARG A 384 -27.38 -3.55 12.43
C ARG A 384 -28.85 -3.81 12.71
N SER A 385 -29.66 -2.75 12.82
CA SER A 385 -31.09 -2.83 13.03
C SER A 385 -31.83 -2.29 11.82
N SER A 386 -32.78 -3.02 11.31
CA SER A 386 -33.59 -2.63 10.15
C SER A 386 -35.05 -2.64 10.52
N TYR A 387 -35.78 -1.60 10.18
CA TYR A 387 -37.19 -1.38 10.50
C TYR A 387 -37.99 -1.07 9.24
N LEU A 388 -39.11 -1.71 9.07
CA LEU A 388 -40.07 -1.41 8.01
C LEU A 388 -40.76 -0.05 8.29
N LEU A 389 -41.03 0.70 7.23
CA LEU A 389 -41.63 2.04 7.30
C LEU A 389 -42.91 2.15 6.48
N TYR A 390 -43.50 1.01 6.04
CA TYR A 390 -44.72 1.03 5.23
C TYR A 390 -45.89 1.68 5.98
N ASP A 391 -46.77 2.33 5.23
CA ASP A 391 -48.02 2.84 5.76
C ASP A 391 -49.03 1.71 6.02
N SER A 392 -50.11 2.01 6.74
CA SER A 392 -51.15 1.05 7.12
C SER A 392 -51.84 0.43 5.91
N THR A 393 -52.00 1.17 4.80
CA THR A 393 -52.60 0.67 3.56
C THR A 393 -51.68 -0.33 2.86
N THR A 394 -50.42 -0.08 2.81
CA THR A 394 -49.41 -1.01 2.27
C THR A 394 -49.35 -2.29 3.09
N TYR A 395 -49.35 -2.18 4.45
CA TYR A 395 -49.38 -3.37 5.33
C TYR A 395 -50.64 -4.22 5.11
N ALA A 396 -51.80 -3.61 4.92
CA ALA A 396 -53.05 -4.31 4.71
C ALA A 396 -53.08 -5.10 3.39
N ASN A 397 -52.30 -4.69 2.39
CA ASN A 397 -52.25 -5.31 1.07
C ASN A 397 -51.31 -6.54 1.02
N PHE A 398 -50.47 -6.77 2.03
CA PHE A 398 -49.60 -7.95 2.03
C PHE A 398 -50.40 -9.25 2.21
N THR A 399 -50.18 -10.18 1.31
CA THR A 399 -50.72 -11.56 1.38
C THR A 399 -49.68 -12.58 1.82
N ARG A 400 -48.43 -12.15 1.93
CA ARG A 400 -47.25 -12.93 2.36
C ARG A 400 -46.24 -12.00 3.02
N LEU A 401 -45.21 -12.57 3.63
CA LEU A 401 -44.11 -11.80 4.21
C LEU A 401 -43.46 -10.89 3.14
N PRO A 402 -43.30 -9.61 3.42
CA PRO A 402 -42.62 -8.69 2.48
C PRO A 402 -41.16 -9.06 2.25
N GLU A 403 -40.61 -8.57 1.15
CA GLU A 403 -39.20 -8.81 0.78
C GLU A 403 -38.18 -8.08 1.69
N ASN A 404 -38.62 -7.07 2.42
CA ASN A 404 -37.89 -6.42 3.51
C ASN A 404 -38.45 -6.90 4.85
N ILE A 405 -37.65 -6.91 5.91
CA ILE A 405 -38.03 -7.43 7.22
C ILE A 405 -37.49 -6.59 8.37
N ASP A 406 -38.24 -6.51 9.47
CA ASP A 406 -37.73 -6.00 10.74
C ASP A 406 -36.69 -6.99 11.29
N SER A 407 -35.46 -6.57 11.44
CA SER A 407 -34.40 -7.46 11.89
C SER A 407 -33.28 -6.72 12.63
N GLN A 408 -32.61 -7.44 13.52
CA GLN A 408 -31.42 -6.98 14.22
C GLN A 408 -30.32 -8.02 14.06
N PHE A 409 -29.12 -7.55 13.66
CA PHE A 409 -27.92 -8.35 13.55
C PHE A 409 -26.85 -7.79 14.47
N ASN A 410 -26.55 -8.50 15.55
CA ASN A 410 -25.49 -8.17 16.49
C ASN A 410 -24.26 -9.02 16.14
N SER A 411 -23.16 -8.39 15.75
CA SER A 411 -21.97 -9.06 15.26
C SER A 411 -20.69 -8.59 15.93
N TYR A 412 -19.76 -9.52 16.04
CA TYR A 412 -18.39 -9.30 16.49
C TYR A 412 -17.47 -9.70 15.35
N GLY A 413 -16.41 -8.95 15.14
CA GLY A 413 -15.52 -9.24 14.04
C GLY A 413 -14.09 -8.76 14.25
N LEU A 414 -13.22 -9.29 13.39
CA LEU A 414 -11.83 -8.89 13.26
C LEU A 414 -11.62 -8.26 11.89
N ASN A 415 -10.80 -7.24 11.88
CA ASN A 415 -10.31 -6.60 10.66
C ASN A 415 -8.79 -6.56 10.69
N TYR A 416 -8.17 -6.86 9.56
CA TYR A 416 -6.74 -6.64 9.34
C TYR A 416 -6.54 -5.74 8.14
N THR A 417 -5.78 -4.66 8.32
CA THR A 417 -5.39 -3.77 7.24
C THR A 417 -3.87 -3.72 7.15
N TRP A 418 -3.33 -3.96 5.97
CA TRP A 418 -1.93 -3.73 5.64
C TRP A 418 -1.83 -2.75 4.49
N ASN A 419 -1.11 -1.65 4.72
CA ASN A 419 -0.95 -0.57 3.76
C ASN A 419 0.54 -0.25 3.58
N SER A 420 1.07 -0.52 2.39
CA SER A 420 2.44 -0.19 1.99
C SER A 420 2.48 0.81 0.83
N LEU A 421 1.40 1.55 0.60
CA LEU A 421 1.33 2.57 -0.44
C LEU A 421 2.34 3.69 -0.16
N ASP A 422 2.97 4.19 -1.22
CA ASP A 422 3.89 5.33 -1.16
C ASP A 422 3.16 6.66 -0.94
N ASP A 423 1.93 6.79 -1.45
CA ASP A 423 1.02 7.91 -1.17
C ASP A 423 -0.40 7.42 -0.94
N LEU A 424 -1.13 8.06 -0.01
CA LEU A 424 -2.48 7.67 0.35
C LEU A 424 -3.52 8.04 -0.73
N TYR A 425 -3.31 9.16 -1.44
CA TYR A 425 -4.28 9.71 -2.40
C TYR A 425 -3.91 9.45 -3.86
N PHE A 426 -2.60 9.49 -4.16
CA PHE A 426 -2.05 9.32 -5.49
C PHE A 426 -0.96 8.24 -5.51
N PRO A 427 -1.30 6.99 -5.17
CA PRO A 427 -0.31 5.93 -5.08
C PRO A 427 0.25 5.58 -6.46
N HIS A 428 1.59 5.47 -6.52
CA HIS A 428 2.31 5.02 -7.69
C HIS A 428 2.77 3.57 -7.53
N ARG A 429 2.99 3.12 -6.29
CA ARG A 429 3.46 1.77 -5.96
C ARG A 429 2.97 1.33 -4.59
N GLY A 430 2.99 0.02 -4.37
CA GLY A 430 2.67 -0.57 -3.08
C GLY A 430 1.40 -1.40 -3.10
N TYR A 431 0.97 -1.82 -1.91
CA TYR A 431 -0.20 -2.67 -1.69
C TYR A 431 -1.12 -2.07 -0.65
N LEU A 432 -2.40 -2.28 -0.82
CA LEU A 432 -3.40 -2.14 0.23
C LEU A 432 -4.15 -3.47 0.32
N LEU A 433 -4.13 -4.09 1.48
CA LEU A 433 -4.89 -5.30 1.79
C LEU A 433 -5.75 -5.03 3.02
N THR A 434 -7.05 -5.24 2.91
CA THR A 434 -7.97 -5.20 4.04
C THR A 434 -8.85 -6.44 4.00
N GLY A 435 -8.82 -7.20 5.08
CA GLY A 435 -9.68 -8.37 5.26
C GLY A 435 -10.50 -8.20 6.54
N GLN A 436 -11.79 -8.50 6.49
CA GLN A 436 -12.69 -8.45 7.63
C GLN A 436 -13.54 -9.70 7.68
N GLY A 437 -13.68 -10.27 8.88
CA GLY A 437 -14.61 -11.34 9.16
C GLY A 437 -15.45 -11.00 10.37
N ALA A 438 -16.75 -11.25 10.31
CA ALA A 438 -17.67 -11.07 11.41
C ALA A 438 -18.64 -12.26 11.52
N VAL A 439 -19.02 -12.54 12.73
CA VAL A 439 -20.05 -13.53 13.06
C VAL A 439 -20.97 -12.94 14.12
N GLY A 440 -22.24 -13.30 14.03
CA GLY A 440 -23.20 -12.83 15.01
C GLY A 440 -24.57 -13.48 14.88
N THR A 441 -25.49 -13.00 15.70
CA THR A 441 -26.88 -13.48 15.71
C THR A 441 -27.76 -12.48 14.98
N LYS A 442 -28.48 -12.96 13.98
CA LYS A 442 -29.60 -12.27 13.34
C LYS A 442 -30.89 -12.67 14.03
N THR A 443 -31.65 -11.68 14.45
CA THR A 443 -33.00 -11.86 15.01
C THR A 443 -33.99 -11.13 14.13
N ILE A 444 -35.02 -11.82 13.66
CA ILE A 444 -36.14 -11.25 12.94
C ILE A 444 -37.23 -10.90 13.97
N SER A 445 -37.67 -9.66 13.97
CA SER A 445 -38.72 -9.16 14.86
C SER A 445 -40.08 -9.27 14.15
N ARG A 446 -41.04 -9.80 14.85
CA ARG A 446 -42.44 -9.80 14.34
C ARG A 446 -42.95 -8.36 14.34
N ASN A 447 -43.54 -7.94 13.24
CA ASN A 447 -44.19 -6.66 13.09
C ASN A 447 -45.68 -6.79 13.38
N SER A 448 -46.18 -6.00 14.30
CA SER A 448 -47.60 -6.05 14.70
C SER A 448 -48.61 -5.69 13.60
N SER A 449 -48.14 -5.04 12.54
CA SER A 449 -48.95 -4.70 11.36
C SER A 449 -49.00 -5.82 10.32
N LEU A 450 -48.29 -6.92 10.54
CA LEU A 450 -48.30 -8.12 9.68
C LEU A 450 -48.95 -9.30 10.41
N LYS A 451 -49.63 -10.16 9.65
CA LYS A 451 -50.23 -11.36 10.24
C LYS A 451 -49.15 -12.33 10.73
N ASP A 452 -49.37 -12.89 11.92
CA ASP A 452 -48.41 -13.86 12.50
C ASP A 452 -48.18 -15.10 11.60
N GLU A 453 -49.22 -15.50 10.85
CA GLU A 453 -49.14 -16.62 9.89
C GLU A 453 -48.04 -16.44 8.84
N PHE A 454 -47.71 -15.22 8.47
CA PHE A 454 -46.65 -14.94 7.48
C PHE A 454 -45.23 -15.33 7.98
N TYR A 455 -45.07 -15.46 9.30
CA TYR A 455 -43.80 -15.88 9.92
C TYR A 455 -43.69 -17.39 10.09
N ASN A 456 -44.71 -18.17 9.67
CA ASN A 456 -44.66 -19.63 9.73
C ASN A 456 -43.54 -20.16 8.82
N GLY A 457 -42.67 -21.02 9.37
CA GLY A 457 -41.49 -21.52 8.67
C GLY A 457 -40.29 -20.56 8.59
N VAL A 458 -40.42 -19.35 9.13
CA VAL A 458 -39.31 -18.37 9.22
C VAL A 458 -38.50 -18.63 10.48
N GLY A 459 -37.19 -18.84 10.30
CA GLY A 459 -36.25 -18.94 11.42
C GLY A 459 -36.02 -17.57 12.05
N LEU A 460 -36.77 -17.21 13.09
CA LEU A 460 -36.71 -15.91 13.75
C LEU A 460 -35.33 -15.59 14.34
N ARG A 461 -34.50 -16.59 14.60
CA ARG A 461 -33.12 -16.41 15.10
C ARG A 461 -32.18 -17.35 14.36
N SER A 462 -31.10 -16.77 13.84
CA SER A 462 -30.12 -17.50 13.05
C SER A 462 -28.72 -16.93 13.23
N THR A 463 -27.68 -17.73 12.97
CA THR A 463 -26.30 -17.26 12.90
C THR A 463 -26.05 -16.69 11.50
N GLN A 464 -25.38 -15.54 11.46
CA GLN A 464 -25.00 -14.87 10.24
C GLN A 464 -23.50 -14.62 10.22
N TYR A 465 -22.87 -14.88 9.06
CA TYR A 465 -21.47 -14.60 8.80
C TYR A 465 -21.37 -13.48 7.77
N ALA A 466 -20.44 -12.56 7.99
CA ALA A 466 -20.12 -11.51 7.03
C ALA A 466 -18.61 -11.49 6.78
N LEU A 467 -18.21 -11.59 5.54
CA LEU A 467 -16.81 -11.54 5.10
C LEU A 467 -16.62 -10.38 4.14
N SER A 468 -15.48 -9.70 4.21
CA SER A 468 -15.11 -8.67 3.26
C SER A 468 -13.61 -8.71 2.96
N LEU A 469 -13.25 -8.47 1.70
CA LEU A 469 -11.88 -8.41 1.22
C LEU A 469 -11.73 -7.22 0.28
N ARG A 470 -10.64 -6.47 0.47
CA ARG A 470 -10.16 -5.46 -0.48
C ARG A 470 -8.67 -5.64 -0.64
N ALA A 471 -8.22 -5.89 -1.85
CA ALA A 471 -6.83 -5.99 -2.21
C ALA A 471 -6.54 -5.04 -3.39
N GLU A 472 -5.51 -4.24 -3.27
CA GLU A 472 -5.04 -3.31 -4.31
C GLU A 472 -3.54 -3.45 -4.48
N ARG A 473 -3.09 -3.42 -5.72
CA ARG A 473 -1.69 -3.39 -6.09
C ARG A 473 -1.47 -2.30 -7.14
N TYR A 474 -0.49 -1.45 -6.89
CA TYR A 474 -0.06 -0.39 -7.79
C TYR A 474 1.32 -0.74 -8.34
N PHE A 475 1.44 -0.77 -9.67
CA PHE A 475 2.66 -1.09 -10.41
C PHE A 475 3.08 0.12 -11.22
N PRO A 476 4.27 0.70 -11.00
CA PRO A 476 4.83 1.67 -11.92
C PRO A 476 5.22 0.97 -13.22
N VAL A 477 4.60 1.36 -14.34
CA VAL A 477 4.85 0.76 -15.68
C VAL A 477 5.82 1.62 -16.48
N GLN A 478 5.73 2.94 -16.32
CA GLN A 478 6.57 3.95 -16.97
C GLN A 478 6.86 5.08 -15.99
N LYS A 479 7.67 6.09 -16.39
CA LYS A 479 8.00 7.25 -15.53
C LYS A 479 6.76 7.93 -14.93
N ALA A 480 5.64 7.97 -15.68
CA ALA A 480 4.39 8.59 -15.25
C ALA A 480 3.17 7.66 -15.40
N GLY A 481 3.38 6.39 -15.73
CA GLY A 481 2.34 5.39 -15.90
C GLY A 481 2.24 4.45 -14.70
N VAL A 482 1.03 4.20 -14.22
CA VAL A 482 0.75 3.28 -13.11
C VAL A 482 -0.40 2.36 -13.48
N LEU A 483 -0.21 1.07 -13.30
CA LEU A 483 -1.27 0.07 -13.40
C LEU A 483 -1.78 -0.25 -11.99
N LEU A 484 -3.07 -0.05 -11.76
CA LEU A 484 -3.79 -0.51 -10.58
C LEU A 484 -4.53 -1.80 -10.91
N LEU A 485 -4.28 -2.82 -10.12
CA LEU A 485 -5.13 -4.00 -10.02
C LEU A 485 -5.83 -3.98 -8.65
N ARG A 486 -7.17 -4.10 -8.66
CA ARG A 486 -7.98 -4.11 -7.45
C ARG A 486 -8.93 -5.29 -7.47
N LEU A 487 -9.06 -5.95 -6.33
CA LEU A 487 -10.10 -6.93 -6.05
C LEU A 487 -10.88 -6.48 -4.81
N ARG A 488 -12.20 -6.42 -4.92
CA ARG A 488 -13.11 -6.18 -3.79
C ARG A 488 -14.16 -7.27 -3.77
N GLY A 489 -14.49 -7.76 -2.59
CA GLY A 489 -15.56 -8.75 -2.45
C GLY A 489 -16.14 -8.73 -1.05
N GLU A 490 -17.43 -9.00 -0.97
CA GLU A 490 -18.14 -9.20 0.28
C GLU A 490 -19.08 -10.39 0.16
N SER A 491 -19.27 -11.10 1.25
CA SER A 491 -20.17 -12.24 1.33
C SER A 491 -20.93 -12.20 2.64
N LEU A 492 -22.26 -12.30 2.54
CA LEU A 492 -23.19 -12.41 3.64
C LEU A 492 -23.83 -13.80 3.58
N GLN A 493 -23.64 -14.60 4.62
CA GLN A 493 -24.12 -15.96 4.68
C GLN A 493 -25.10 -16.10 5.83
N ASN A 494 -26.35 -16.43 5.51
CA ASN A 494 -27.43 -16.70 6.45
C ASN A 494 -28.44 -17.62 5.77
N PRO A 495 -29.08 -18.57 6.47
CA PRO A 495 -30.12 -19.42 5.91
C PRO A 495 -31.29 -18.65 5.31
N GLN A 496 -31.58 -17.43 5.80
CA GLN A 496 -32.68 -16.61 5.35
C GLN A 496 -32.32 -15.15 5.26
N LEU A 497 -32.16 -14.68 4.01
CA LEU A 497 -31.84 -13.29 3.67
C LEU A 497 -33.07 -12.57 3.12
N PHE A 498 -33.11 -11.26 3.34
CA PHE A 498 -34.11 -10.33 2.84
C PHE A 498 -33.44 -9.21 2.05
N ILE A 499 -34.17 -8.44 1.24
CA ILE A 499 -33.59 -7.39 0.39
C ILE A 499 -32.85 -6.35 1.21
N ASN A 500 -33.35 -5.96 2.37
CA ASN A 500 -32.72 -5.00 3.25
C ASN A 500 -31.48 -5.53 3.99
N ASP A 501 -31.15 -6.83 3.88
CA ASP A 501 -29.87 -7.40 4.31
C ASP A 501 -28.77 -7.22 3.28
N LEU A 502 -29.11 -7.16 1.99
CA LEU A 502 -28.19 -7.32 0.88
C LEU A 502 -27.25 -6.11 0.71
N TYR A 503 -26.09 -6.40 0.15
CA TYR A 503 -25.18 -5.37 -0.33
C TYR A 503 -25.74 -4.72 -1.59
N ARG A 504 -25.35 -3.46 -1.81
CA ARG A 504 -25.78 -2.67 -2.97
C ARG A 504 -24.57 -2.24 -3.77
N LEU A 505 -24.61 -2.50 -5.07
CA LEU A 505 -23.56 -2.14 -6.00
C LEU A 505 -24.14 -1.37 -7.18
N GLY A 506 -23.26 -0.59 -7.81
CA GLY A 506 -23.53 0.32 -8.92
C GLY A 506 -23.01 1.70 -8.56
N GLY A 507 -22.73 2.51 -9.58
CA GLY A 507 -22.23 3.87 -9.43
C GLY A 507 -20.69 3.94 -9.36
N LEU A 508 -20.21 5.18 -9.25
CA LEU A 508 -18.79 5.53 -9.38
C LEU A 508 -17.89 4.79 -8.38
N ASN A 509 -18.36 4.56 -7.16
CA ASN A 509 -17.54 4.05 -6.07
C ASN A 509 -17.55 2.51 -5.94
N SER A 510 -18.48 1.81 -6.59
CA SER A 510 -18.64 0.36 -6.43
C SER A 510 -18.48 -0.41 -7.74
N LEU A 511 -19.31 -0.16 -8.74
CA LEU A 511 -19.27 -0.78 -10.06
C LEU A 511 -19.63 0.26 -11.11
N ARG A 512 -18.65 0.75 -11.83
CA ARG A 512 -18.79 1.85 -12.81
C ARG A 512 -19.54 1.38 -14.06
N GLY A 513 -20.28 2.28 -14.71
CA GLY A 513 -21.12 1.97 -15.87
C GLY A 513 -22.57 1.62 -15.54
N PHE A 514 -22.93 1.64 -14.25
CA PHE A 514 -24.28 1.33 -13.76
C PHE A 514 -24.82 2.44 -12.86
N ASN A 515 -26.13 2.49 -12.66
CA ASN A 515 -26.74 3.43 -11.72
C ASN A 515 -26.31 3.15 -10.29
N GLU A 516 -26.38 4.16 -9.42
CA GLU A 516 -26.10 4.01 -7.99
C GLU A 516 -27.06 2.98 -7.37
N ASN A 517 -26.54 2.03 -6.59
CA ASN A 517 -27.30 0.96 -5.92
C ASN A 517 -28.15 0.09 -6.84
N GLN A 518 -27.79 -0.09 -8.10
CA GLN A 518 -28.58 -0.83 -9.08
C GLN A 518 -28.70 -2.32 -8.77
N PHE A 519 -27.69 -2.94 -8.17
CA PHE A 519 -27.63 -4.37 -7.90
C PHE A 519 -27.73 -4.65 -6.41
N TYR A 520 -28.62 -5.58 -6.03
CA TYR A 520 -28.74 -6.12 -4.69
C TYR A 520 -28.17 -7.54 -4.68
N THR A 521 -27.21 -7.83 -3.79
CA THR A 521 -26.46 -9.08 -3.79
C THR A 521 -26.07 -9.52 -2.39
N SER A 522 -26.08 -10.82 -2.12
CA SER A 522 -25.59 -11.42 -0.87
C SER A 522 -24.08 -11.64 -0.90
N THR A 523 -23.55 -11.93 -2.09
CA THR A 523 -22.13 -12.16 -2.32
C THR A 523 -21.69 -11.50 -3.62
N TYR A 524 -20.57 -10.79 -3.58
CA TYR A 524 -19.99 -10.23 -4.79
C TYR A 524 -18.46 -10.28 -4.78
N ALA A 525 -17.90 -10.27 -5.99
CA ALA A 525 -16.51 -9.97 -6.23
C ALA A 525 -16.41 -9.01 -7.42
N VAL A 526 -15.62 -7.95 -7.29
CA VAL A 526 -15.35 -6.97 -8.35
C VAL A 526 -13.85 -6.89 -8.57
N ALA A 527 -13.39 -7.30 -9.74
CA ALA A 527 -12.03 -7.11 -10.20
C ALA A 527 -11.94 -5.84 -11.06
N THR A 528 -10.97 -4.99 -10.77
CA THR A 528 -10.70 -3.76 -11.51
C THR A 528 -9.29 -3.78 -12.05
N ALA A 529 -9.11 -3.49 -13.34
CA ALA A 529 -7.85 -3.10 -13.94
C ALA A 529 -7.95 -1.64 -14.37
N GLU A 530 -7.01 -0.79 -13.93
CA GLU A 530 -7.05 0.64 -14.22
C GLU A 530 -5.63 1.13 -14.54
N PHE A 531 -5.44 1.65 -15.74
CA PHE A 531 -4.19 2.30 -16.13
C PHE A 531 -4.31 3.81 -15.93
N ARG A 532 -3.39 4.38 -15.17
CA ARG A 532 -3.29 5.80 -14.86
C ARG A 532 -2.08 6.39 -15.53
N GLN A 533 -2.27 7.43 -16.31
CA GLN A 533 -1.21 8.26 -16.88
C GLN A 533 -1.16 9.57 -16.10
N PHE A 534 -0.15 9.74 -15.26
CA PHE A 534 0.05 10.97 -14.51
C PHE A 534 0.51 12.10 -15.44
N ILE A 535 -0.14 13.26 -15.31
CA ILE A 535 0.15 14.50 -16.03
C ILE A 535 0.87 15.48 -15.09
N GLY A 536 0.71 15.29 -13.79
CA GLY A 536 1.30 16.04 -12.71
C GLY A 536 1.32 15.23 -11.42
N PRO A 537 1.84 15.76 -10.31
CA PRO A 537 1.95 15.02 -9.05
C PRO A 537 0.60 14.51 -8.51
N ASP A 538 -0.46 15.30 -8.72
CA ASP A 538 -1.80 15.08 -8.18
C ASP A 538 -2.87 15.05 -9.28
N SER A 539 -2.48 14.76 -10.54
CA SER A 539 -3.39 14.79 -11.70
C SER A 539 -3.06 13.67 -12.67
N TYR A 540 -4.07 12.94 -13.13
CA TYR A 540 -3.91 11.84 -14.08
C TYR A 540 -5.14 11.62 -14.94
N ALA A 541 -4.92 11.11 -16.15
CA ALA A 541 -5.93 10.48 -16.98
C ALA A 541 -5.92 8.97 -16.73
N PHE A 542 -7.04 8.29 -16.89
CA PHE A 542 -7.11 6.85 -16.68
C PHE A 542 -8.11 6.15 -17.59
N LEU A 543 -7.80 4.89 -17.89
CA LEU A 543 -8.69 3.92 -18.51
C LEU A 543 -8.94 2.79 -17.52
N PHE A 544 -10.15 2.23 -17.52
CA PHE A 544 -10.46 1.16 -16.60
C PHE A 544 -11.39 0.11 -17.20
N ALA A 545 -11.31 -1.08 -16.60
CA ALA A 545 -12.24 -2.18 -16.78
C ALA A 545 -12.61 -2.74 -15.39
N ASP A 546 -13.91 -2.81 -15.11
CA ASP A 546 -14.47 -3.44 -13.92
C ASP A 546 -15.22 -4.70 -14.35
N GLN A 547 -14.87 -5.87 -13.80
CA GLN A 547 -15.58 -7.12 -13.98
C GLN A 547 -16.13 -7.58 -12.64
N ALA A 548 -17.44 -7.75 -12.55
CA ALA A 548 -18.07 -8.22 -11.32
C ALA A 548 -18.64 -9.63 -11.48
N TYR A 549 -18.71 -10.34 -10.35
CA TYR A 549 -19.54 -11.51 -10.11
C TYR A 549 -20.47 -11.21 -8.95
N LEU A 550 -21.76 -11.29 -9.19
CA LEU A 550 -22.82 -10.98 -8.23
C LEU A 550 -23.68 -12.21 -8.02
N ARG A 551 -23.95 -12.58 -6.76
CA ARG A 551 -24.85 -13.66 -6.39
C ARG A 551 -25.86 -13.16 -5.35
N ARG A 552 -27.14 -13.39 -5.60
CA ARG A 552 -28.23 -13.02 -4.71
C ARG A 552 -28.92 -14.29 -4.21
N ASP A 553 -28.68 -14.62 -2.96
CA ASP A 553 -29.26 -15.79 -2.29
C ASP A 553 -30.54 -15.39 -1.52
N LEU A 554 -31.62 -15.17 -2.24
CA LEU A 554 -32.99 -15.06 -1.73
C LEU A 554 -33.73 -16.34 -2.07
N ALA A 555 -35.04 -16.38 -1.87
CA ALA A 555 -35.88 -17.52 -2.19
C ALA A 555 -35.67 -18.08 -3.62
N ASN A 556 -35.40 -17.20 -4.57
CA ASN A 556 -34.98 -17.53 -5.94
C ASN A 556 -33.54 -17.01 -6.17
N PRO A 557 -32.52 -17.85 -6.00
CA PRO A 557 -31.12 -17.43 -6.21
C PRO A 557 -30.85 -17.02 -7.65
N THR A 558 -30.13 -15.92 -7.80
CA THR A 558 -29.72 -15.41 -9.13
C THR A 558 -28.25 -15.06 -9.12
N ALA A 559 -27.60 -15.21 -10.28
CA ALA A 559 -26.22 -14.76 -10.49
C ALA A 559 -26.15 -13.85 -11.72
N ASN A 560 -25.21 -12.90 -11.68
CA ASN A 560 -24.97 -11.95 -12.76
C ASN A 560 -23.47 -11.61 -12.83
N GLN A 561 -22.99 -11.30 -14.04
CA GLN A 561 -21.58 -10.96 -14.29
C GLN A 561 -21.48 -9.62 -15.05
N PRO A 562 -21.84 -8.51 -14.42
CA PRO A 562 -21.78 -7.21 -15.08
C PRO A 562 -20.33 -6.76 -15.31
N THR A 563 -20.10 -6.11 -16.46
CA THR A 563 -18.82 -5.55 -16.88
C THR A 563 -18.99 -4.06 -17.10
N GLY A 564 -18.10 -3.25 -16.55
CA GLY A 564 -18.03 -1.80 -16.78
C GLY A 564 -16.70 -1.42 -17.43
N LEU A 565 -16.75 -0.59 -18.47
CA LEU A 565 -15.57 -0.04 -19.13
C LEU A 565 -15.66 1.49 -19.15
N GLY A 566 -14.53 2.16 -19.15
CA GLY A 566 -14.56 3.61 -19.24
C GLY A 566 -13.22 4.29 -19.16
N ALA A 567 -13.30 5.62 -19.21
CA ALA A 567 -12.16 6.51 -19.11
C ALA A 567 -12.48 7.67 -18.17
N GLY A 568 -11.46 8.31 -17.64
CA GLY A 568 -11.66 9.47 -16.78
C GLY A 568 -10.43 10.34 -16.64
N LEU A 569 -10.67 11.49 -16.03
CA LEU A 569 -9.66 12.48 -15.67
C LEU A 569 -9.81 12.79 -14.19
N SER A 570 -8.69 12.88 -13.51
CA SER A 570 -8.63 13.38 -12.13
C SER A 570 -7.55 14.45 -12.08
N PHE A 571 -7.94 15.67 -11.72
CA PHE A 571 -6.99 16.80 -11.70
C PHE A 571 -7.23 17.72 -10.51
N ARG A 572 -6.12 18.20 -9.96
CA ARG A 572 -6.12 19.10 -8.82
C ARG A 572 -6.12 20.55 -9.27
N THR A 573 -6.98 21.34 -8.65
CA THR A 573 -7.03 22.80 -8.79
C THR A 573 -6.96 23.44 -7.40
N PRO A 574 -6.78 24.76 -7.30
CA PRO A 574 -6.91 25.48 -6.04
C PRO A 574 -8.25 25.27 -5.33
N ALA A 575 -9.35 25.09 -6.09
CA ALA A 575 -10.69 24.85 -5.55
C ALA A 575 -10.90 23.42 -5.02
N GLY A 576 -10.09 22.44 -5.45
CA GLY A 576 -10.21 21.06 -5.03
C GLY A 576 -9.76 20.05 -6.08
N LEU A 577 -10.06 18.78 -5.81
CA LEU A 577 -9.84 17.67 -6.72
C LEU A 577 -11.10 17.47 -7.57
N PHE A 578 -10.97 17.65 -8.88
CA PHE A 578 -12.01 17.35 -9.87
C PHE A 578 -11.82 15.94 -10.41
N GLN A 579 -12.91 15.25 -10.57
CA GLN A 579 -12.94 13.95 -11.24
C GLN A 579 -14.07 13.92 -12.25
N PHE A 580 -13.75 13.54 -13.47
CA PHE A 580 -14.70 13.29 -14.55
C PHE A 580 -14.53 11.85 -15.03
N VAL A 581 -15.62 11.10 -15.11
CA VAL A 581 -15.60 9.70 -15.53
C VAL A 581 -16.72 9.43 -16.52
N TYR A 582 -16.37 8.94 -17.69
CA TYR A 582 -17.29 8.39 -18.68
C TYR A 582 -17.22 6.86 -18.60
N SER A 583 -18.36 6.18 -18.52
CA SER A 583 -18.42 4.74 -18.38
C SER A 583 -19.64 4.12 -19.07
N VAL A 584 -19.46 2.92 -19.60
CA VAL A 584 -20.51 2.08 -20.18
C VAL A 584 -20.51 0.73 -19.45
N GLY A 585 -21.71 0.19 -19.23
CA GLY A 585 -21.88 -1.10 -18.57
C GLY A 585 -22.68 -2.07 -19.43
N ARG A 586 -22.42 -3.36 -19.26
CA ARG A 586 -23.25 -4.45 -19.75
C ARG A 586 -23.58 -5.43 -18.64
N ALA A 587 -24.80 -5.97 -18.62
CA ALA A 587 -25.24 -6.97 -17.65
C ALA A 587 -26.24 -7.93 -18.31
N ASN A 588 -26.44 -9.11 -17.72
CA ASN A 588 -27.49 -10.06 -18.11
C ASN A 588 -27.51 -10.45 -19.59
N GLY A 589 -26.34 -10.67 -20.20
CA GLY A 589 -26.24 -11.07 -21.61
C GLY A 589 -26.53 -9.94 -22.63
N GLN A 590 -26.81 -8.72 -22.16
CA GLN A 590 -26.95 -7.54 -23.02
C GLN A 590 -25.58 -7.09 -23.52
N GLY A 591 -25.51 -6.50 -24.73
CA GLY A 591 -24.30 -5.86 -25.26
C GLY A 591 -24.01 -4.52 -24.56
N PHE A 592 -22.85 -3.96 -24.85
CA PHE A 592 -22.56 -2.57 -24.47
C PHE A 592 -23.43 -1.62 -25.30
N ASP A 593 -24.18 -0.76 -24.64
CA ASP A 593 -24.98 0.29 -25.28
C ASP A 593 -24.49 1.67 -24.84
N VAL A 594 -23.97 2.42 -25.81
CA VAL A 594 -23.47 3.79 -25.58
C VAL A 594 -24.60 4.73 -25.13
N LYS A 595 -25.85 4.45 -25.48
CA LYS A 595 -27.01 5.25 -25.04
C LYS A 595 -27.25 5.10 -23.52
N SER A 596 -26.82 4.00 -22.93
CA SER A 596 -26.89 3.74 -21.48
C SER A 596 -25.67 4.23 -20.71
N SER A 597 -24.73 4.93 -21.38
CA SER A 597 -23.50 5.45 -20.75
C SER A 597 -23.78 6.35 -19.56
N LYS A 598 -22.85 6.35 -18.61
CA LYS A 598 -22.90 7.17 -17.40
C LYS A 598 -21.76 8.19 -17.41
N ILE A 599 -22.11 9.42 -17.10
CA ILE A 599 -21.16 10.49 -16.87
C ILE A 599 -21.21 10.83 -15.39
N HIS A 600 -20.05 10.73 -14.72
CA HIS A 600 -19.92 11.13 -13.33
C HIS A 600 -18.97 12.31 -13.23
N PHE A 601 -19.40 13.32 -12.50
CA PHE A 601 -18.60 14.48 -12.16
C PHE A 601 -18.48 14.57 -10.65
N GLY A 602 -17.27 14.72 -10.15
CA GLY A 602 -17.00 14.87 -8.72
C GLY A 602 -16.08 16.05 -8.45
N LEU A 603 -16.38 16.80 -7.41
CA LEU A 603 -15.51 17.83 -6.85
C LEU A 603 -15.31 17.53 -5.36
N THR A 604 -14.08 17.47 -4.93
CA THR A 604 -13.73 17.29 -3.50
C THR A 604 -12.86 18.46 -3.07
N SER A 605 -13.38 19.36 -2.24
CA SER A 605 -12.62 20.45 -1.64
C SER A 605 -11.81 19.94 -0.45
N ARG A 606 -10.51 20.32 -0.37
CA ARG A 606 -9.64 19.98 0.78
C ARG A 606 -8.82 21.20 1.19
N PHE A 607 -8.83 21.49 2.48
CA PHE A 607 -8.14 22.65 3.09
C PHE A 607 -7.37 22.30 4.38
#